data_6bc0e6f2999abd6c73788da366a261fb
#
_entry.id   6bc0e6f2999abd6c73788da366a261fb
#
_cell.length_a   1.000
_cell.length_b   1.000
_cell.length_c   1.000
_cell.angle_alpha   90.00
_cell.angle_beta   90.00
_cell.angle_gamma   90.00
#
_symmetry.space_group_name_H-M   'P 1'
#
loop_
_entity.id
_entity.type
_entity.pdbx_description
1 polymer ?
#
loop_
_entity_poly.entity_id
_entity_poly.type
_entity_poly.pdbx_seq_one_letter_code
_entity_poly.pdbx_strand_id
1 'polypeptide(L)'
;LAIGKLSTYAQLSSNPELLLIDLNTTFIHVDNDPSEIGKSQPTDVGIVADPKVALTEITEALSTEMSGSAKEAAKGRIEILSQEKREERSKWGEVMCSKWNNNPMSDERMLSELASSVPENSVILADANTSRASMNKIFQFM
;
A
#
# COMPACT_ATOMS: atom_id res chain seq x y z
N LEU A 1 -0.43 -11.46 -3.27
CA LEU A 1 -1.76 -11.17 -3.78
C LEU A 1 -1.86 -9.67 -4.09
N ALA A 2 -2.22 -9.33 -5.32
CA ALA A 2 -2.57 -7.97 -5.73
C ALA A 2 -4.06 -7.93 -6.12
N ILE A 3 -4.71 -6.82 -5.82
CA ILE A 3 -6.13 -6.61 -6.07
C ILE A 3 -6.32 -5.27 -6.75
N GLY A 4 -6.98 -5.30 -7.90
CA GLY A 4 -7.21 -4.15 -8.74
C GLY A 4 -6.01 -3.81 -9.63
N LYS A 5 -6.13 -2.72 -10.36
CA LYS A 5 -5.17 -2.30 -11.37
C LYS A 5 -3.76 -2.14 -10.77
N LEU A 6 -2.84 -2.98 -11.18
CA LEU A 6 -1.43 -2.80 -10.88
C LEU A 6 -0.95 -1.57 -11.61
N SER A 7 -0.79 -0.50 -10.86
CA SER A 7 -0.58 0.82 -11.42
C SER A 7 0.61 0.88 -12.38
N THR A 8 0.40 1.67 -13.38
CA THR A 8 1.28 2.15 -14.43
C THR A 8 2.67 2.66 -13.99
N TYR A 9 3.01 2.65 -12.71
CA TYR A 9 4.35 3.05 -12.25
C TYR A 9 5.46 2.16 -12.80
N ALA A 10 5.18 0.88 -13.04
CA ALA A 10 6.10 -0.01 -13.75
C ALA A 10 6.33 0.40 -15.22
N GLN A 11 5.37 1.10 -15.82
CA GLN A 11 5.50 1.61 -17.19
C GLN A 11 6.37 2.87 -17.31
N LEU A 12 6.63 3.55 -16.21
CA LEU A 12 7.55 4.70 -16.16
C LEU A 12 9.01 4.29 -15.95
N SER A 13 9.25 3.04 -15.59
CA SER A 13 10.59 2.47 -15.60
C SER A 13 11.02 2.27 -17.05
N SER A 14 12.00 3.00 -17.49
CA SER A 14 12.66 2.82 -18.80
C SER A 14 13.46 1.51 -18.89
N ASN A 15 13.46 0.71 -17.84
CA ASN A 15 14.11 -0.58 -17.77
C ASN A 15 13.06 -1.70 -17.67
N PRO A 16 12.76 -2.41 -18.78
CA PRO A 16 11.80 -3.51 -18.79
C PRO A 16 12.24 -4.73 -17.96
N GLU A 17 13.49 -4.77 -17.52
CA GLU A 17 14.03 -5.84 -16.66
C GLU A 17 13.74 -5.60 -15.16
N LEU A 18 13.30 -4.40 -14.78
CA LEU A 18 12.90 -4.08 -13.41
C LEU A 18 11.46 -4.55 -13.15
N LEU A 19 11.34 -5.81 -12.79
CA LEU A 19 10.08 -6.33 -12.26
C LEU A 19 9.84 -5.77 -10.86
N LEU A 20 8.62 -5.29 -10.58
CA LEU A 20 8.22 -4.84 -9.24
C LEU A 20 8.18 -5.99 -8.23
N ILE A 21 7.97 -7.19 -8.74
CA ILE A 21 7.82 -8.42 -7.96
C ILE A 21 8.90 -9.39 -8.42
N ASP A 22 9.66 -9.92 -7.46
CA ASP A 22 10.66 -10.95 -7.74
C ASP A 22 10.00 -12.18 -8.38
N LEU A 23 10.62 -12.70 -9.45
CA LEU A 23 10.14 -13.89 -10.20
C LEU A 23 10.01 -15.16 -9.33
N ASN A 24 10.71 -15.20 -8.18
CA ASN A 24 10.59 -16.30 -7.23
C ASN A 24 9.36 -16.15 -6.29
N THR A 25 8.61 -15.06 -6.41
CA THR A 25 7.42 -14.80 -5.61
C THR A 25 6.18 -15.28 -6.36
N THR A 26 5.43 -16.21 -5.78
CA THR A 26 4.11 -16.60 -6.32
C THR A 26 3.19 -15.39 -6.32
N PHE A 27 2.79 -14.97 -7.53
CA PHE A 27 1.99 -13.78 -7.74
C PHE A 27 0.55 -14.12 -8.12
N ILE A 28 -0.38 -13.68 -7.27
CA ILE A 28 -1.82 -13.83 -7.49
C ILE A 28 -2.40 -12.45 -7.80
N HIS A 29 -3.08 -12.31 -8.92
CA HIS A 29 -3.69 -11.05 -9.35
C HIS A 29 -5.20 -11.21 -9.50
N VAL A 30 -5.95 -10.36 -8.82
CA VAL A 30 -7.42 -10.29 -8.89
C VAL A 30 -7.82 -8.96 -9.49
N ASP A 31 -8.55 -8.99 -10.59
CA ASP A 31 -9.11 -7.78 -11.21
C ASP A 31 -10.44 -8.11 -11.88
N ASN A 32 -11.34 -7.15 -11.98
CA ASN A 32 -12.59 -7.28 -12.74
C ASN A 32 -12.38 -7.08 -14.24
N ASP A 33 -11.26 -6.48 -14.65
CA ASP A 33 -10.86 -6.35 -16.05
C ASP A 33 -9.82 -7.43 -16.41
N PRO A 34 -10.17 -8.44 -17.21
CA PRO A 34 -9.23 -9.49 -17.60
C PRO A 34 -8.02 -8.95 -18.36
N SER A 35 -8.12 -7.78 -19.00
CA SER A 35 -7.01 -7.18 -19.75
C SER A 35 -5.91 -6.59 -18.86
N GLU A 36 -6.18 -6.36 -17.58
CA GLU A 36 -5.20 -5.89 -16.61
C GLU A 36 -4.39 -7.04 -15.98
N ILE A 37 -4.94 -8.27 -15.97
CA ILE A 37 -4.26 -9.43 -15.40
C ILE A 37 -3.04 -9.82 -16.25
N GLY A 38 -1.87 -9.87 -15.62
CA GLY A 38 -0.62 -10.22 -16.28
C GLY A 38 -0.06 -9.15 -17.22
N LYS A 39 -0.69 -7.98 -17.32
CA LYS A 39 -0.30 -6.92 -18.25
C LYS A 39 1.07 -6.31 -17.94
N SER A 40 1.36 -6.09 -16.67
CA SER A 40 2.58 -5.39 -16.22
C SER A 40 3.56 -6.31 -15.50
N GLN A 41 3.09 -7.45 -15.00
CA GLN A 41 3.88 -8.40 -14.22
C GLN A 41 3.45 -9.82 -14.57
N PRO A 42 4.37 -10.78 -14.70
CA PRO A 42 4.02 -12.18 -14.82
C PRO A 42 3.11 -12.60 -13.65
N THR A 43 2.04 -13.33 -13.95
CA THR A 43 1.02 -13.71 -12.96
C THR A 43 0.91 -15.23 -12.94
N ASP A 44 1.11 -15.84 -11.76
CA ASP A 44 0.98 -17.29 -11.60
C ASP A 44 -0.50 -17.71 -11.50
N VAL A 45 -1.32 -16.91 -10.82
CA VAL A 45 -2.76 -17.14 -10.68
C VAL A 45 -3.51 -15.85 -10.98
N GLY A 46 -4.26 -15.83 -12.08
CA GLY A 46 -5.15 -14.74 -12.45
C GLY A 46 -6.60 -15.06 -12.07
N ILE A 47 -7.27 -14.16 -11.37
CA ILE A 47 -8.68 -14.30 -10.96
C ILE A 47 -9.46 -13.10 -11.52
N VAL A 48 -10.37 -13.38 -12.44
CA VAL A 48 -11.29 -12.36 -12.97
C VAL A 48 -12.53 -12.33 -12.07
N ALA A 49 -12.60 -11.34 -11.20
CA ALA A 49 -13.72 -11.20 -10.26
C ALA A 49 -13.82 -9.77 -9.73
N ASP A 50 -15.00 -9.43 -9.22
CA ASP A 50 -15.16 -8.24 -8.38
C ASP A 50 -14.27 -8.37 -7.13
N PRO A 51 -13.40 -7.38 -6.85
CA PRO A 51 -12.47 -7.45 -5.73
C PRO A 51 -13.11 -7.68 -4.36
N LYS A 52 -14.29 -7.10 -4.13
CA LYS A 52 -15.02 -7.25 -2.87
C LYS A 52 -15.51 -8.69 -2.67
N VAL A 53 -16.06 -9.28 -3.75
CA VAL A 53 -16.53 -10.67 -3.73
C VAL A 53 -15.35 -11.62 -3.55
N ALA A 54 -14.31 -11.45 -4.36
CA ALA A 54 -13.10 -12.28 -4.28
C ALA A 54 -12.44 -12.24 -2.90
N LEU A 55 -12.34 -11.07 -2.28
CA LEU A 55 -11.80 -10.94 -0.92
C LEU A 55 -12.62 -11.70 0.11
N THR A 56 -13.93 -11.66 0.00
CA THR A 56 -14.84 -12.40 0.90
C THR A 56 -14.61 -13.91 0.76
N GLU A 57 -14.64 -14.42 -0.46
CA GLU A 57 -14.45 -15.86 -0.73
C GLU A 57 -13.04 -16.34 -0.34
N ILE A 58 -11.99 -15.57 -0.64
CA ILE A 58 -10.62 -15.89 -0.21
C ILE A 58 -10.51 -15.93 1.31
N THR A 59 -11.14 -14.99 2.01
CA THR A 59 -11.12 -14.95 3.49
C THR A 59 -11.83 -16.15 4.09
N GLU A 60 -12.97 -16.55 3.54
CA GLU A 60 -13.72 -17.74 3.97
C GLU A 60 -12.90 -19.02 3.70
N ALA A 61 -12.33 -19.15 2.51
CA ALA A 61 -11.47 -20.29 2.18
C ALA A 61 -10.26 -20.39 3.13
N LEU A 62 -9.55 -19.27 3.37
CA LEU A 62 -8.42 -19.24 4.28
C LEU A 62 -8.82 -19.58 5.72
N SER A 63 -9.99 -19.19 6.17
CA SER A 63 -10.47 -19.49 7.52
C SER A 63 -10.64 -20.98 7.76
N THR A 64 -11.03 -21.71 6.72
CA THR A 64 -11.26 -23.17 6.74
C THR A 64 -10.01 -23.99 6.43
N GLU A 65 -9.26 -23.58 5.41
CA GLU A 65 -8.15 -24.37 4.87
C GLU A 65 -6.82 -24.16 5.61
N MET A 66 -6.62 -23.02 6.27
CA MET A 66 -5.37 -22.76 6.97
C MET A 66 -5.18 -23.68 8.16
N SER A 67 -4.06 -24.38 8.19
CA SER A 67 -3.62 -25.15 9.36
C SER A 67 -3.37 -24.25 10.58
N GLY A 68 -3.38 -24.84 11.78
CA GLY A 68 -3.04 -24.12 13.01
C GLY A 68 -1.66 -23.47 12.94
N SER A 69 -0.66 -24.18 12.41
CA SER A 69 0.69 -23.67 12.24
C SER A 69 0.76 -22.49 11.25
N ALA A 70 -0.02 -22.53 10.17
CA ALA A 70 -0.10 -21.42 9.23
C ALA A 70 -0.75 -20.17 9.85
N LYS A 71 -1.77 -20.34 10.69
CA LYS A 71 -2.40 -19.25 11.44
C LYS A 71 -1.43 -18.60 12.42
N GLU A 72 -0.66 -19.39 13.16
CA GLU A 72 0.36 -18.86 14.08
C GLU A 72 1.49 -18.15 13.34
N ALA A 73 1.96 -18.70 12.21
CA ALA A 73 2.94 -18.02 11.37
C ALA A 73 2.40 -16.69 10.81
N ALA A 74 1.13 -16.60 10.46
CA ALA A 74 0.49 -15.36 10.03
C ALA A 74 0.46 -14.31 11.15
N LYS A 75 0.11 -14.71 12.38
CA LYS A 75 0.16 -13.80 13.55
C LYS A 75 1.58 -13.28 13.79
N GLY A 76 2.59 -14.14 13.76
CA GLY A 76 3.98 -13.71 13.91
C GLY A 76 4.39 -12.68 12.84
N ARG A 77 3.98 -12.86 11.58
CA ARG A 77 4.23 -11.85 10.53
C ARG A 77 3.54 -10.51 10.82
N ILE A 78 2.31 -10.54 11.32
CA ILE A 78 1.57 -9.31 11.69
C ILE A 78 2.30 -8.57 12.81
N GLU A 79 2.82 -9.27 13.80
CA GLU A 79 3.58 -8.67 14.91
C GLU A 79 4.85 -7.99 14.40
N ILE A 80 5.64 -8.67 13.54
CA ILE A 80 6.85 -8.11 12.92
C ILE A 80 6.50 -6.85 12.10
N LEU A 81 5.55 -6.94 11.19
CA LEU A 81 5.13 -5.82 10.35
C LEU A 81 4.59 -4.64 11.18
N SER A 82 3.87 -4.94 12.27
CA SER A 82 3.38 -3.92 13.18
C SER A 82 4.51 -3.21 13.93
N GLN A 83 5.56 -3.94 14.29
CA GLN A 83 6.75 -3.36 14.91
C GLN A 83 7.50 -2.46 13.91
N GLU A 84 7.79 -2.97 12.73
CA GLU A 84 8.44 -2.20 11.66
C GLU A 84 7.67 -0.92 11.34
N LYS A 85 6.34 -1.00 11.29
CA LYS A 85 5.49 0.17 11.04
C LYS A 85 5.52 1.19 12.16
N ARG A 86 5.60 0.75 13.42
CA ARG A 86 5.78 1.67 14.58
C ARG A 86 7.13 2.38 14.49
N GLU A 87 8.20 1.67 14.17
CA GLU A 87 9.54 2.24 14.02
C GLU A 87 9.62 3.23 12.85
N GLU A 88 9.00 2.90 11.71
CA GLU A 88 8.90 3.82 10.58
C GLU A 88 8.17 5.11 10.97
N ARG A 89 7.07 5.00 11.69
CA ARG A 89 6.31 6.17 12.16
C ARG A 89 7.11 7.02 13.14
N SER A 90 7.86 6.40 14.06
CA SER A 90 8.73 7.13 14.98
C SER A 90 9.80 7.92 14.24
N LYS A 91 10.53 7.28 13.33
CA LYS A 91 11.55 7.91 12.48
C LYS A 91 10.96 9.06 11.66
N TRP A 92 9.76 8.87 11.11
CA TRP A 92 9.07 9.93 10.38
C TRP A 92 8.73 11.12 11.28
N GLY A 93 8.27 10.86 12.50
CA GLY A 93 8.03 11.91 13.50
C GLY A 93 9.27 12.74 13.80
N GLU A 94 10.45 12.11 13.94
CA GLU A 94 11.72 12.80 14.13
C GLU A 94 12.08 13.68 12.92
N VAL A 95 11.92 13.16 11.70
CA VAL A 95 12.15 13.92 10.46
C VAL A 95 11.21 15.14 10.39
N MET A 96 9.94 14.96 10.70
CA MET A 96 8.96 16.06 10.72
C MET A 96 9.35 17.13 11.75
N CYS A 97 9.72 16.74 12.96
CA CYS A 97 10.17 17.67 14.00
C CYS A 97 11.42 18.44 13.57
N SER A 98 12.39 17.79 12.94
CA SER A 98 13.63 18.44 12.52
C SER A 98 13.39 19.51 11.45
N LYS A 99 12.35 19.37 10.63
CA LYS A 99 12.00 20.28 9.56
C LYS A 99 10.94 21.31 9.92
N TRP A 100 10.39 21.25 11.13
CA TRP A 100 9.24 22.05 11.53
C TRP A 100 9.45 23.56 11.40
N ASN A 101 10.63 24.03 11.74
CA ASN A 101 10.98 25.45 11.74
C ASN A 101 11.74 25.90 10.47
N ASN A 102 11.73 25.10 9.41
CA ASN A 102 12.37 25.46 8.18
C ASN A 102 11.76 26.72 7.53
N ASN A 103 12.60 27.51 6.88
CA ASN A 103 12.18 28.64 6.08
C ASN A 103 12.85 28.54 4.67
N PRO A 104 12.11 28.39 3.58
CA PRO A 104 10.64 28.29 3.53
C PRO A 104 10.08 27.07 4.27
N MET A 105 8.78 27.14 4.63
CA MET A 105 8.06 26.07 5.33
C MET A 105 8.18 24.75 4.58
N SER A 106 8.47 23.68 5.31
CA SER A 106 8.54 22.32 4.73
C SER A 106 7.14 21.80 4.38
N ASP A 107 7.08 20.88 3.39
CA ASP A 107 5.84 20.21 3.02
C ASP A 107 5.28 19.35 4.16
N GLU A 108 6.16 18.75 4.98
CA GLU A 108 5.76 18.00 6.16
C GLU A 108 4.98 18.86 7.16
N ARG A 109 5.46 20.07 7.43
CA ARG A 109 4.75 21.00 8.31
C ARG A 109 3.45 21.49 7.69
N MET A 110 3.48 21.94 6.44
CA MET A 110 2.29 22.41 5.73
C MET A 110 1.17 21.35 5.76
N LEU A 111 1.51 20.11 5.42
CA LEU A 111 0.54 19.02 5.37
C LEU A 111 0.04 18.63 6.76
N SER A 112 0.88 18.71 7.79
CA SER A 112 0.50 18.43 9.17
C SER A 112 -0.49 19.47 9.72
N GLU A 113 -0.23 20.75 9.48
CA GLU A 113 -1.14 21.85 9.84
C GLU A 113 -2.48 21.72 9.06
N LEU A 114 -2.40 21.36 7.78
CA LEU A 114 -3.58 21.11 6.97
C LEU A 114 -4.40 19.93 7.52
N ALA A 115 -3.76 18.81 7.83
CA ALA A 115 -4.43 17.62 8.36
C ALA A 115 -5.15 17.89 9.69
N SER A 116 -4.57 18.74 10.56
CA SER A 116 -5.21 19.13 11.82
C SER A 116 -6.37 20.11 11.66
N SER A 117 -6.46 20.76 10.49
CA SER A 117 -7.47 21.78 10.22
C SER A 117 -8.65 21.25 9.39
N VAL A 118 -8.48 20.10 8.74
CA VAL A 118 -9.51 19.49 7.87
C VAL A 118 -10.51 18.70 8.73
N PRO A 119 -11.83 18.89 8.56
CA PRO A 119 -12.84 18.07 9.22
C PRO A 119 -12.71 16.58 8.91
N GLU A 120 -13.02 15.72 9.90
CA GLU A 120 -12.88 14.26 9.77
C GLU A 120 -13.67 13.65 8.60
N ASN A 121 -14.80 14.26 8.24
CA ASN A 121 -15.66 13.79 7.14
C ASN A 121 -15.29 14.40 5.77
N SER A 122 -14.09 14.93 5.63
CA SER A 122 -13.64 15.53 4.38
C SER A 122 -13.12 14.50 3.39
N VAL A 123 -13.31 14.78 2.11
CA VAL A 123 -12.68 14.04 1.01
C VAL A 123 -11.47 14.83 0.52
N ILE A 124 -10.30 14.20 0.52
CA ILE A 124 -9.07 14.82 0.07
C ILE A 124 -8.73 14.31 -1.33
N LEU A 125 -8.69 15.23 -2.31
CA LEU A 125 -8.21 14.95 -3.65
C LEU A 125 -6.79 15.48 -3.79
N ALA A 126 -5.87 14.57 -4.08
CA ALA A 126 -4.45 14.89 -4.21
C ALA A 126 -3.97 14.70 -5.64
N ASP A 127 -3.56 15.78 -6.27
CA ASP A 127 -2.81 15.75 -7.53
C ASP A 127 -1.41 16.35 -7.29
N ALA A 128 -0.61 15.62 -6.50
CA ALA A 128 0.73 16.03 -6.12
C ALA A 128 1.74 14.90 -6.39
N ASN A 129 2.84 15.21 -7.07
CA ASN A 129 3.90 14.24 -7.32
C ASN A 129 4.96 14.27 -6.21
N THR A 130 5.48 15.44 -5.86
CA THR A 130 6.59 15.60 -4.90
C THR A 130 6.15 15.38 -3.45
N SER A 131 5.01 15.93 -3.06
CA SER A 131 4.50 15.86 -1.68
C SER A 131 3.64 14.61 -1.40
N ARG A 132 3.44 13.72 -2.38
CA ARG A 132 2.60 12.52 -2.22
C ARG A 132 3.10 11.60 -1.09
N ALA A 133 4.42 11.42 -0.98
CA ALA A 133 5.00 10.57 0.06
C ALA A 133 4.73 11.11 1.47
N SER A 134 4.89 12.41 1.68
CA SER A 134 4.60 13.09 2.93
C SER A 134 3.10 13.07 3.23
N MET A 135 2.27 13.28 2.21
CA MET A 135 0.81 13.25 2.33
C MET A 135 0.30 11.88 2.80
N ASN A 136 0.75 10.78 2.20
CA ASN A 136 0.35 9.43 2.58
C ASN A 136 0.79 9.05 4.00
N LYS A 137 1.81 9.70 4.54
CA LYS A 137 2.30 9.48 5.92
C LYS A 137 1.54 10.30 6.96
N ILE A 138 1.08 11.49 6.58
CA ILE A 138 0.40 12.43 7.47
C ILE A 138 -1.10 12.17 7.52
N PHE A 139 -1.74 12.09 6.35
CA PHE A 139 -3.14 11.74 6.27
C PHE A 139 -3.30 10.23 6.41
N GLN A 140 -3.73 9.80 7.60
CA GLN A 140 -4.08 8.40 7.83
C GLN A 140 -5.50 8.17 7.32
N PHE A 141 -5.61 7.77 6.06
CA PHE A 141 -6.89 7.33 5.51
C PHE A 141 -7.27 6.00 6.18
N MET A 142 -8.40 6.01 6.89
CA MET A 142 -9.03 4.80 7.44
C MET A 142 -9.86 4.13 6.34
#